data_516711b23537527a01ddb02e9dbc18d5
#
_entry.id   516711b23537527a01ddb02e9dbc18d5
#
_cell.length_a   1.000
_cell.length_b   1.000
_cell.length_c   1.000
_cell.angle_alpha   90.00
_cell.angle_beta   90.00
_cell.angle_gamma   90.00
#
_symmetry.space_group_name_H-M   'P 1'
#
loop_
_entity.id
_entity.type
_entity.pdbx_description
1 polymer ?
#
loop_
_entity_poly.entity_id
_entity_poly.type
_entity_poly.pdbx_seq_one_letter_code
_entity_poly.pdbx_strand_id
1 'polypeptide(L)'
;MAELLTGKEVSAALADDLAPRIERLSAVGVTPTLAIVRVGGRPDDLSYERTACKRAEALGLAVRRFELPADAPQGELEAVIDAVNADDGIHGCLMFRPLPPSMDERAVCDRLAPEKDIDGIGSASLAGVFADTGEGFPPATARACLETLD
;
A
#
# COMPACT_ATOMS: atom_id res chain seq x y z
N MET A 1 -3.67 36.49 -4.37
CA MET A 1 -3.62 35.58 -5.52
C MET A 1 -3.78 34.18 -4.98
N ALA A 2 -4.51 33.30 -5.68
CA ALA A 2 -4.59 31.90 -5.28
C ALA A 2 -3.29 31.20 -5.69
N GLU A 3 -2.74 30.39 -4.81
CA GLU A 3 -1.58 29.52 -5.07
C GLU A 3 -2.09 28.13 -5.46
N LEU A 4 -1.49 27.55 -6.50
CA LEU A 4 -1.80 26.18 -6.93
C LEU A 4 -0.87 25.21 -6.22
N LEU A 5 -1.38 24.49 -5.23
CA LEU A 5 -0.65 23.42 -4.56
C LEU A 5 -0.64 22.17 -5.46
N THR A 6 0.55 21.67 -5.75
CA THR A 6 0.72 20.46 -6.56
C THR A 6 1.40 19.36 -5.76
N GLY A 7 0.95 18.11 -5.94
CA GLY A 7 1.58 16.97 -5.26
C GLY A 7 3.01 16.65 -5.73
N LYS A 8 3.54 17.38 -6.72
CA LYS A 8 4.89 17.13 -7.23
C LYS A 8 5.97 17.53 -6.24
N GLU A 9 5.83 18.72 -5.66
CA GLU A 9 6.78 19.27 -4.68
C GLU A 9 6.74 18.48 -3.39
N VAL A 10 5.54 18.16 -2.91
CA VAL A 10 5.31 17.32 -1.73
C VAL A 10 5.94 15.93 -1.94
N SER A 11 5.70 15.31 -3.10
CA SER A 11 6.29 13.99 -3.41
C SER A 11 7.81 14.02 -3.47
N ALA A 12 8.41 15.11 -3.93
CA ALA A 12 9.86 15.29 -3.95
C ALA A 12 10.42 15.43 -2.52
N ALA A 13 9.80 16.27 -1.69
CA ALA A 13 10.21 16.46 -0.30
C ALA A 13 10.11 15.16 0.50
N LEU A 14 9.03 14.39 0.33
CA LEU A 14 8.87 13.08 0.95
C LEU A 14 9.93 12.07 0.47
N ALA A 15 10.29 12.09 -0.81
CA ALA A 15 11.34 11.22 -1.34
C ALA A 15 12.71 11.56 -0.72
N ASP A 16 13.03 12.85 -0.58
CA ASP A 16 14.27 13.32 0.04
C ASP A 16 14.36 12.93 1.52
N ASP A 17 13.24 12.95 2.28
CA ASP A 17 13.17 12.49 3.66
C ASP A 17 13.33 10.96 3.77
N LEU A 18 12.75 10.22 2.82
CA LEU A 18 12.79 8.75 2.84
C LEU A 18 14.17 8.19 2.46
N ALA A 19 14.91 8.82 1.57
CA ALA A 19 16.18 8.31 1.06
C ALA A 19 17.17 7.93 2.16
N PRO A 20 17.50 8.79 3.16
CA PRO A 20 18.44 8.42 4.23
C PRO A 20 17.89 7.33 5.16
N ARG A 21 16.55 7.17 5.24
CA ARG A 21 15.92 6.11 6.03
C ARG A 21 16.08 4.77 5.34
N ILE A 22 15.90 4.72 4.03
CA ILE A 22 16.09 3.53 3.19
C ILE A 22 17.56 3.11 3.20
N GLU A 23 18.50 4.05 3.08
CA GLU A 23 19.95 3.76 3.17
C GLU A 23 20.32 3.12 4.51
N ARG A 24 19.78 3.62 5.63
CA ARG A 24 20.03 3.01 6.95
C ARG A 24 19.51 1.59 7.05
N LEU A 25 18.33 1.31 6.49
CA LEU A 25 17.78 -0.05 6.44
C LEU A 25 18.65 -0.97 5.59
N SER A 26 19.05 -0.50 4.41
CA SER A 26 19.93 -1.24 3.51
C SER A 26 21.29 -1.56 4.16
N ALA A 27 21.85 -0.65 4.95
CA ALA A 27 23.10 -0.84 5.65
C ALA A 27 23.04 -1.98 6.70
N VAL A 28 21.86 -2.30 7.21
CA VAL A 28 21.63 -3.43 8.13
C VAL A 28 21.02 -4.65 7.43
N GLY A 29 21.05 -4.68 6.10
CA GLY A 29 20.60 -5.82 5.30
C GLY A 29 19.08 -5.90 5.11
N VAL A 30 18.33 -4.86 5.44
CA VAL A 30 16.86 -4.81 5.24
C VAL A 30 16.55 -4.06 3.97
N THR A 31 15.88 -4.72 3.03
CA THR A 31 15.32 -4.08 1.82
C THR A 31 13.83 -3.88 2.03
N PRO A 32 13.34 -2.64 2.19
CA PRO A 32 11.91 -2.39 2.32
C PRO A 32 11.17 -2.94 1.10
N THR A 33 10.16 -3.76 1.33
CA THR A 33 9.47 -4.51 0.28
C THR A 33 7.97 -4.26 0.34
N LEU A 34 7.40 -3.85 -0.79
CA LEU A 34 5.98 -3.64 -0.99
C LEU A 34 5.37 -4.87 -1.68
N ALA A 35 4.32 -5.45 -1.07
CA ALA A 35 3.44 -6.37 -1.78
C ALA A 35 2.41 -5.58 -2.58
N ILE A 36 2.20 -5.94 -3.84
CA ILE A 36 1.08 -5.46 -4.65
C ILE A 36 0.19 -6.67 -4.96
N VAL A 37 -1.07 -6.61 -4.52
CA VAL A 37 -2.06 -7.67 -4.69
C VAL A 37 -3.16 -7.20 -5.63
N ARG A 38 -3.44 -7.99 -6.67
CA ARG A 38 -4.41 -7.68 -7.71
C ARG A 38 -5.22 -8.91 -8.12
N VAL A 39 -6.53 -8.72 -8.30
CA VAL A 39 -7.43 -9.72 -8.89
C VAL A 39 -7.93 -9.23 -10.23
N GLY A 40 -7.65 -10.00 -11.29
CA GLY A 40 -7.93 -9.60 -12.67
C GLY A 40 -6.91 -8.60 -13.21
N GLY A 41 -7.23 -7.97 -14.33
CA GLY A 41 -6.31 -7.09 -15.05
C GLY A 41 -7.05 -5.92 -15.73
N ARG A 42 -7.78 -5.12 -14.97
CA ARG A 42 -8.41 -3.90 -15.50
C ARG A 42 -7.33 -2.94 -16.00
N PRO A 43 -7.53 -2.26 -17.13
CA PRO A 43 -6.53 -1.36 -17.70
C PRO A 43 -6.04 -0.28 -16.73
N ASP A 44 -6.94 0.25 -15.89
CA ASP A 44 -6.62 1.27 -14.90
C ASP A 44 -5.71 0.71 -13.80
N ASP A 45 -6.00 -0.51 -13.31
CA ASP A 45 -5.18 -1.20 -12.31
C ASP A 45 -3.76 -1.44 -12.84
N LEU A 46 -3.66 -1.93 -14.08
CA LEU A 46 -2.37 -2.18 -14.73
C LEU A 46 -1.56 -0.88 -14.92
N SER A 47 -2.24 0.22 -15.22
CA SER A 47 -1.59 1.53 -15.35
C SER A 47 -1.09 2.05 -14.01
N TYR A 48 -1.92 1.91 -12.96
CA TYR A 48 -1.56 2.31 -11.60
C TYR A 48 -0.41 1.45 -11.06
N GLU A 49 -0.48 0.12 -11.24
CA GLU A 49 0.59 -0.81 -10.84
C GLU A 49 1.93 -0.43 -11.45
N ARG A 50 1.98 -0.16 -12.77
CA ARG A 50 3.21 0.27 -13.44
C ARG A 50 3.79 1.54 -12.81
N THR A 51 2.92 2.47 -12.44
CA THR A 51 3.33 3.74 -11.82
C THR A 51 3.85 3.50 -10.40
N ALA A 52 3.16 2.67 -9.61
CA ALA A 52 3.57 2.30 -8.26
C ALA A 52 4.92 1.57 -8.26
N CYS A 53 5.11 0.59 -9.17
CA CYS A 53 6.38 -0.11 -9.32
C CYS A 53 7.53 0.83 -9.67
N LYS A 54 7.35 1.75 -10.63
CA LYS A 54 8.38 2.72 -11.01
C LYS A 54 8.76 3.64 -9.84
N ARG A 55 7.79 4.07 -9.04
CA ARG A 55 8.04 4.89 -7.86
C ARG A 55 8.78 4.13 -6.77
N ALA A 56 8.37 2.90 -6.51
CA ALA A 56 9.04 2.01 -5.56
C ALA A 56 10.50 1.78 -5.97
N GLU A 57 10.76 1.45 -7.22
CA GLU A 57 12.10 1.26 -7.78
C GLU A 57 12.96 2.52 -7.64
N ALA A 58 12.41 3.69 -7.98
CA ALA A 58 13.11 4.98 -7.86
C ALA A 58 13.50 5.31 -6.41
N LEU A 59 12.75 4.82 -5.42
CA LEU A 59 13.03 4.96 -4.00
C LEU A 59 13.89 3.84 -3.42
N GLY A 60 14.29 2.83 -4.21
CA GLY A 60 15.06 1.69 -3.73
C GLY A 60 14.23 0.66 -2.94
N LEU A 61 12.91 0.64 -3.12
CA LEU A 61 12.04 -0.37 -2.55
C LEU A 61 11.94 -1.58 -3.47
N ALA A 62 11.90 -2.77 -2.89
CA ALA A 62 11.54 -3.98 -3.63
C ALA A 62 10.02 -4.10 -3.79
N VAL A 63 9.58 -4.72 -4.88
CA VAL A 63 8.15 -5.00 -5.12
C VAL A 63 7.95 -6.47 -5.36
N ARG A 64 7.01 -7.08 -4.63
CA ARG A 64 6.52 -8.44 -4.85
C ARG A 64 5.08 -8.38 -5.32
N ARG A 65 4.81 -8.91 -6.51
CA ARG A 65 3.48 -8.90 -7.13
C ARG A 65 2.78 -10.22 -6.93
N PHE A 66 1.52 -10.13 -6.55
CA PHE A 66 0.59 -11.25 -6.41
C PHE A 66 -0.61 -11.00 -7.33
N GLU A 67 -0.62 -11.70 -8.44
CA GLU A 67 -1.57 -11.52 -9.51
C GLU A 67 -2.50 -12.74 -9.58
N LEU A 68 -3.78 -12.53 -9.27
CA LEU A 68 -4.79 -13.58 -9.34
C LEU A 68 -5.65 -13.39 -10.60
N PRO A 69 -6.14 -14.46 -11.21
CA PRO A 69 -7.09 -14.37 -12.31
C PRO A 69 -8.40 -13.72 -11.86
N ALA A 70 -9.14 -13.13 -12.81
CA ALA A 70 -10.38 -12.40 -12.51
C ALA A 70 -11.49 -13.27 -11.92
N ASP A 71 -11.43 -14.57 -12.16
CA ASP A 71 -12.35 -15.60 -11.68
C ASP A 71 -11.80 -16.40 -10.49
N ALA A 72 -10.69 -15.94 -9.88
CA ALA A 72 -10.15 -16.57 -8.69
C ALA A 72 -11.20 -16.64 -7.59
N PRO A 73 -11.32 -17.76 -6.86
CA PRO A 73 -12.16 -17.83 -5.69
C PRO A 73 -11.58 -16.96 -4.55
N GLN A 74 -12.44 -16.39 -3.72
CA GLN A 74 -12.03 -15.54 -2.59
C GLN A 74 -10.98 -16.22 -1.69
N GLY A 75 -11.10 -17.52 -1.44
CA GLY A 75 -10.14 -18.27 -0.62
C GLY A 75 -8.71 -18.26 -1.14
N GLU A 76 -8.49 -18.12 -2.47
CA GLU A 76 -7.15 -17.95 -3.02
C GLU A 76 -6.57 -16.57 -2.69
N LEU A 77 -7.39 -15.53 -2.76
CA LEU A 77 -6.98 -14.19 -2.36
C LEU A 77 -6.67 -14.14 -0.86
N GLU A 78 -7.52 -14.74 -0.03
CA GLU A 78 -7.30 -14.84 1.41
C GLU A 78 -5.99 -15.56 1.75
N ALA A 79 -5.67 -16.64 1.05
CA ALA A 79 -4.41 -17.35 1.21
C ALA A 79 -3.19 -16.48 0.82
N VAL A 80 -3.32 -15.63 -0.20
CA VAL A 80 -2.28 -14.65 -0.55
C VAL A 80 -2.12 -13.62 0.56
N ILE A 81 -3.21 -13.09 1.12
CA ILE A 81 -3.15 -12.13 2.23
C ILE A 81 -2.50 -12.77 3.46
N ASP A 82 -2.84 -14.01 3.80
CA ASP A 82 -2.20 -14.74 4.90
C ASP A 82 -0.70 -14.90 4.68
N ALA A 83 -0.29 -15.24 3.46
CA ALA A 83 1.12 -15.36 3.11
C ALA A 83 1.85 -14.01 3.21
N VAL A 84 1.20 -12.91 2.79
CA VAL A 84 1.73 -11.55 2.95
C VAL A 84 1.87 -11.20 4.43
N ASN A 85 0.86 -11.51 5.24
CA ASN A 85 0.90 -11.25 6.69
C ASN A 85 2.03 -12.01 7.39
N ALA A 86 2.25 -13.26 7.00
CA ALA A 86 3.24 -14.15 7.63
C ALA A 86 4.70 -13.91 7.16
N ASP A 87 4.91 -13.16 6.09
CA ASP A 87 6.25 -12.95 5.52
C ASP A 87 6.90 -11.68 6.11
N ASP A 88 7.85 -11.86 7.02
CA ASP A 88 8.61 -10.76 7.64
C ASP A 88 9.45 -9.95 6.62
N GLY A 89 9.68 -10.48 5.44
CA GLY A 89 10.34 -9.78 4.33
C GLY A 89 9.41 -8.85 3.54
N ILE A 90 8.11 -8.82 3.84
CA ILE A 90 7.12 -7.89 3.27
C ILE A 90 6.74 -6.87 4.34
N HIS A 91 6.92 -5.59 4.05
CA HIS A 91 6.78 -4.50 5.02
C HIS A 91 5.53 -3.65 4.81
N GLY A 92 4.84 -3.83 3.70
CA GLY A 92 3.57 -3.17 3.41
C GLY A 92 2.86 -3.85 2.26
N CYS A 93 1.54 -3.69 2.20
CA CYS A 93 0.69 -4.26 1.17
C CYS A 93 -0.23 -3.21 0.55
N LEU A 94 -0.22 -3.16 -0.77
CA LEU A 94 -1.14 -2.38 -1.58
C LEU A 94 -2.07 -3.36 -2.31
N MET A 95 -3.32 -3.43 -1.88
CA MET A 95 -4.33 -4.28 -2.51
C MET A 95 -5.24 -3.45 -3.41
N PHE A 96 -5.35 -3.83 -4.68
CA PHE A 96 -6.15 -3.10 -5.65
C PHE A 96 -7.63 -3.40 -5.48
N ARG A 97 -8.42 -2.34 -5.45
CA ARG A 97 -9.87 -2.35 -5.28
C ARG A 97 -10.57 -1.53 -6.37
N PRO A 98 -11.85 -1.75 -6.64
CA PRO A 98 -12.73 -2.72 -6.00
C PRO A 98 -12.39 -4.16 -6.42
N LEU A 99 -12.62 -5.11 -5.51
CA LEU A 99 -12.54 -6.53 -5.80
C LEU A 99 -13.70 -7.00 -6.68
N PRO A 100 -13.60 -8.16 -7.33
CA PRO A 100 -14.73 -8.75 -8.06
C PRO A 100 -15.99 -8.85 -7.19
N PRO A 101 -17.20 -8.62 -7.73
CA PRO A 101 -18.45 -8.67 -6.97
C PRO A 101 -18.77 -10.01 -6.31
N SER A 102 -18.07 -11.08 -6.70
CA SER A 102 -18.17 -12.42 -6.10
C SER A 102 -17.41 -12.54 -4.78
N MET A 103 -16.62 -11.54 -4.40
CA MET A 103 -15.81 -11.52 -3.18
C MET A 103 -16.40 -10.56 -2.16
N ASP A 104 -16.31 -10.93 -0.89
CA ASP A 104 -16.57 -10.03 0.22
C ASP A 104 -15.33 -9.15 0.47
N GLU A 105 -15.29 -7.99 -0.21
CA GLU A 105 -14.18 -7.04 -0.11
C GLU A 105 -13.88 -6.65 1.33
N ARG A 106 -14.93 -6.49 2.16
CA ARG A 106 -14.74 -6.11 3.56
C ARG A 106 -14.02 -7.18 4.34
N ALA A 107 -14.46 -8.43 4.23
CA ALA A 107 -13.82 -9.56 4.91
C ALA A 107 -12.35 -9.72 4.48
N VAL A 108 -12.06 -9.54 3.20
CA VAL A 108 -10.69 -9.61 2.67
C VAL A 108 -9.83 -8.46 3.19
N CYS A 109 -10.34 -7.22 3.19
CA CYS A 109 -9.61 -6.06 3.72
C CYS A 109 -9.30 -6.22 5.21
N ASP A 110 -10.26 -6.71 5.99
CA ASP A 110 -10.10 -6.92 7.43
C ASP A 110 -9.14 -8.07 7.79
N ARG A 111 -8.79 -8.91 6.80
CA ARG A 111 -7.80 -9.98 6.98
C ARG A 111 -6.36 -9.48 6.90
N LEU A 112 -6.10 -8.36 6.23
CA LEU A 112 -4.77 -7.78 6.14
C LEU A 112 -4.33 -7.23 7.50
N ALA A 113 -3.13 -7.61 7.91
CA ALA A 113 -2.55 -7.16 9.18
C ALA A 113 -2.38 -5.63 9.18
N PRO A 114 -2.82 -4.92 10.23
CA PRO A 114 -2.80 -3.45 10.28
C PRO A 114 -1.41 -2.85 10.03
N GLU A 115 -0.37 -3.50 10.52
CA GLU A 115 1.02 -3.08 10.34
C GLU A 115 1.53 -3.18 8.89
N LYS A 116 0.79 -3.88 8.01
CA LYS A 116 1.07 -3.98 6.57
C LYS A 116 0.03 -3.29 5.69
N ASP A 117 -1.04 -2.79 6.28
CA ASP A 117 -2.14 -2.09 5.60
C ASP A 117 -1.79 -0.63 5.31
N ILE A 118 -0.83 -0.41 4.41
CA ILE A 118 -0.32 0.94 4.10
C ILE A 118 -1.33 1.86 3.41
N ASP A 119 -2.46 1.34 2.96
CA ASP A 119 -3.54 2.12 2.33
C ASP A 119 -4.69 2.42 3.30
N GLY A 120 -4.64 1.87 4.51
CA GLY A 120 -5.62 2.10 5.57
C GLY A 120 -7.02 1.60 5.21
N ILE A 121 -7.11 0.41 4.60
CA ILE A 121 -8.37 -0.15 4.07
C ILE A 121 -9.12 -1.03 5.08
N GLY A 122 -8.39 -1.58 6.06
CA GLY A 122 -8.94 -2.48 7.08
C GLY A 122 -9.62 -1.72 8.22
N SER A 123 -10.55 -2.40 8.88
CA SER A 123 -11.26 -1.85 10.04
C SER A 123 -10.32 -1.48 11.19
N ALA A 124 -9.28 -2.28 11.43
CA ALA A 124 -8.31 -2.02 12.51
C ALA A 124 -7.53 -0.73 12.26
N SER A 125 -7.03 -0.51 11.03
CA SER A 125 -6.36 0.75 10.66
C SER A 125 -7.28 1.96 10.83
N LEU A 126 -8.53 1.86 10.38
CA LEU A 126 -9.52 2.94 10.54
C LEU A 126 -9.85 3.21 12.01
N ALA A 127 -10.01 2.16 12.82
CA ALA A 127 -10.24 2.29 14.25
C ALA A 127 -9.03 2.91 14.95
N GLY A 128 -7.81 2.52 14.58
CA GLY A 128 -6.56 3.08 15.08
C GLY A 128 -6.45 4.59 14.84
N VAL A 129 -6.80 5.05 13.64
CA VAL A 129 -6.85 6.48 13.31
C VAL A 129 -7.93 7.20 14.12
N PHE A 130 -9.12 6.64 14.21
CA PHE A 130 -10.23 7.26 14.96
C PHE A 130 -9.94 7.37 16.46
N ALA A 131 -9.33 6.35 17.05
CA ALA A 131 -9.02 6.28 18.47
C ALA A 131 -7.64 6.84 18.84
N ASP A 132 -6.86 7.29 17.86
CA ASP A 132 -5.48 7.78 18.02
C ASP A 132 -4.57 6.80 18.78
N THR A 133 -4.69 5.51 18.43
CA THR A 133 -3.89 4.45 19.08
C THR A 133 -2.54 4.22 18.42
N GLY A 134 -2.34 4.74 17.21
CA GLY A 134 -1.16 4.47 16.38
C GLY A 134 -1.16 3.07 15.73
N GLU A 135 -2.25 2.32 15.82
CA GLU A 135 -2.41 1.02 15.15
C GLU A 135 -2.76 1.22 13.68
N GLY A 136 -2.05 0.51 12.78
CA GLY A 136 -2.25 0.59 11.34
C GLY A 136 -1.82 1.92 10.74
N PHE A 137 -2.40 2.23 9.57
CA PHE A 137 -2.08 3.44 8.81
C PHE A 137 -3.36 4.22 8.46
N PRO A 138 -3.28 5.55 8.37
CA PRO A 138 -4.40 6.35 7.87
C PRO A 138 -4.63 6.08 6.39
N PRO A 139 -5.88 6.25 5.89
CA PRO A 139 -6.15 6.15 4.45
C PRO A 139 -5.20 7.02 3.65
N ALA A 140 -4.48 6.41 2.69
CA ALA A 140 -3.37 7.06 1.98
C ALA A 140 -3.79 8.34 1.26
N THR A 141 -5.00 8.39 0.67
CA THR A 141 -5.51 9.59 0.00
C THR A 141 -5.76 10.73 1.00
N ALA A 142 -6.32 10.44 2.17
CA ALA A 142 -6.54 11.46 3.21
C ALA A 142 -5.20 12.00 3.73
N ARG A 143 -4.23 11.13 3.97
CA ARG A 143 -2.87 11.52 4.37
C ARG A 143 -2.21 12.39 3.32
N ALA A 144 -2.30 12.03 2.04
CA ALA A 144 -1.74 12.83 0.95
C ALA A 144 -2.35 14.24 0.87
N CYS A 145 -3.64 14.40 1.18
CA CYS A 145 -4.27 15.72 1.26
C CYS A 145 -3.66 16.57 2.39
N LEU A 146 -3.45 15.99 3.57
CA LEU A 146 -2.81 16.70 4.70
C LEU A 146 -1.38 17.11 4.35
N GLU A 147 -0.57 16.19 3.84
CA GLU A 147 0.82 16.48 3.41
C GLU A 147 0.90 17.55 2.30
N THR A 148 -0.19 17.79 1.58
CA THR A 148 -0.24 18.84 0.53
C THR A 148 -0.62 20.19 1.09
N LEU A 149 -1.28 20.23 2.25
CA LEU A 149 -1.73 21.46 2.90
C LEU A 149 -0.73 22.02 3.93
N ASP A 150 0.19 21.19 4.41
CA ASP A 150 1.27 21.54 5.34
C ASP A 150 2.48 22.12 4.58
#